data_6c841c8ddd3c4e492706583f79ba3109
#
_entry.id   6c841c8ddd3c4e492706583f79ba3109
#
_cell.length_a   1.000
_cell.length_b   1.000
_cell.length_c   1.000
_cell.angle_alpha   90.00
_cell.angle_beta   90.00
_cell.angle_gamma   90.00
#
_symmetry.space_group_name_H-M   'P 1'
#
loop_
_entity.id
_entity.type
_entity.pdbx_description
1 polymer ?
#
loop_
_entity_poly.entity_id
_entity_poly.type
_entity_poly.pdbx_seq_one_letter_code
_entity_poly.pdbx_strand_id
1 'polypeptide(L)'
;GMGFGMMAFFNCPLQMGIDGLLDIIDFESILAGADLVLTGEGRIDPQSMRGKTVIGVARRASKCGVPTIAVVGDIADGIESAYDLGVSAIFSINRVAMERKLIKLRAKSDMEATVENIIRAVKAVKL
;
A
#
# COMPACT_ATOMS: atom_id res chain seq x y z
N GLY A 1 6.82 18.06 1.16
CA GLY A 1 7.32 17.04 0.31
C GLY A 1 6.25 16.03 -0.05
N MET A 2 6.17 15.78 -1.29
CA MET A 2 5.18 14.87 -1.84
C MET A 2 5.82 13.55 -2.27
N GLY A 3 6.69 13.03 -1.44
CA GLY A 3 7.40 11.80 -1.76
C GLY A 3 6.54 10.55 -1.65
N PHE A 4 5.35 10.56 -2.22
CA PHE A 4 4.51 9.39 -2.21
C PHE A 4 5.04 8.37 -3.20
N GLY A 5 5.40 7.21 -2.70
CA GLY A 5 5.78 6.10 -3.56
C GLY A 5 4.55 5.49 -4.18
N MET A 6 4.38 5.64 -5.47
CA MET A 6 3.24 5.10 -6.21
C MET A 6 3.57 3.74 -6.81
N MET A 7 4.11 2.86 -6.00
CA MET A 7 4.60 1.57 -6.47
C MET A 7 3.51 0.59 -6.89
N ALA A 8 2.26 0.86 -6.51
CA ALA A 8 1.14 -0.04 -6.80
C ALA A 8 0.86 -0.22 -8.28
N PHE A 9 1.42 0.61 -9.14
CA PHE A 9 1.13 0.59 -10.56
C PHE A 9 2.01 -0.33 -11.38
N PHE A 10 3.05 -0.87 -10.79
CA PHE A 10 3.95 -1.69 -11.57
C PHE A 10 3.39 -3.08 -11.74
N ASN A 11 2.98 -3.39 -12.97
CA ASN A 11 2.79 -4.76 -13.38
C ASN A 11 4.16 -5.36 -13.53
N CYS A 12 4.65 -5.93 -12.45
CA CYS A 12 5.96 -6.52 -12.45
C CYS A 12 6.02 -7.66 -13.47
N PRO A 13 6.97 -7.65 -14.40
CA PRO A 13 7.15 -8.79 -15.27
C PRO A 13 7.42 -10.04 -14.45
N LEU A 14 6.84 -11.09 -14.90
CA LEU A 14 6.62 -12.35 -14.26
C LEU A 14 7.70 -12.97 -13.40
N GLN A 15 8.95 -12.65 -13.62
CA GLN A 15 10.04 -13.35 -12.96
C GLN A 15 10.81 -12.49 -11.98
N MET A 16 10.42 -11.25 -11.90
CA MET A 16 11.08 -10.32 -11.01
C MET A 16 10.19 -10.10 -9.80
N GLY A 17 10.64 -10.51 -8.64
CA GLY A 17 9.93 -10.20 -7.41
C GLY A 17 9.96 -8.72 -7.12
N ILE A 18 9.17 -8.31 -6.13
CA ILE A 18 9.09 -6.90 -5.76
C ILE A 18 10.46 -6.33 -5.36
N ASP A 19 11.29 -7.09 -4.66
CA ASP A 19 12.61 -6.62 -4.27
C ASP A 19 13.50 -6.31 -5.47
N GLY A 20 13.46 -7.15 -6.49
CA GLY A 20 14.20 -6.90 -7.72
C GLY A 20 13.75 -5.61 -8.41
N LEU A 21 12.46 -5.37 -8.47
CA LEU A 21 11.91 -4.14 -9.03
C LEU A 21 12.35 -2.92 -8.23
N LEU A 22 12.25 -3.00 -6.91
CA LEU A 22 12.64 -1.89 -6.03
C LEU A 22 14.13 -1.58 -6.13
N ASP A 23 14.97 -2.59 -6.36
CA ASP A 23 16.39 -2.37 -6.62
C ASP A 23 16.62 -1.61 -7.93
N ILE A 24 15.91 -1.99 -8.99
CA ILE A 24 16.06 -1.36 -10.30
C ILE A 24 15.70 0.12 -10.27
N ILE A 25 14.64 0.48 -9.57
CA ILE A 25 14.21 1.89 -9.48
C ILE A 25 14.94 2.67 -8.41
N ASP A 26 15.85 2.02 -7.68
CA ASP A 26 16.58 2.62 -6.56
C ASP A 26 15.60 3.24 -5.53
N PHE A 27 14.76 2.38 -5.02
CA PHE A 27 13.64 2.76 -4.15
C PHE A 27 14.08 3.59 -2.94
N GLU A 28 15.19 3.21 -2.32
CA GLU A 28 15.71 3.92 -1.15
C GLU A 28 16.04 5.38 -1.45
N SER A 29 16.53 5.66 -2.66
CA SER A 29 16.77 7.04 -3.09
C SER A 29 15.46 7.81 -3.28
N ILE A 30 14.41 7.14 -3.76
CA ILE A 30 13.08 7.76 -3.89
C ILE A 30 12.51 8.08 -2.52
N LEU A 31 12.80 7.25 -1.52
CA LEU A 31 12.31 7.46 -0.17
C LEU A 31 12.99 8.63 0.55
N ALA A 32 14.11 9.11 0.06
CA ALA A 32 14.81 10.22 0.69
C ALA A 32 13.90 11.45 0.73
N GLY A 33 13.57 11.93 1.94
CA GLY A 33 12.66 13.04 2.11
C GLY A 33 11.18 12.69 2.05
N ALA A 34 10.84 11.42 1.85
CA ALA A 34 9.44 11.01 1.87
C ALA A 34 8.93 10.90 3.31
N ASP A 35 7.71 11.36 3.52
CA ASP A 35 7.06 11.28 4.83
C ASP A 35 6.15 10.06 4.94
N LEU A 36 5.71 9.52 3.82
CA LEU A 36 4.74 8.45 3.79
C LEU A 36 4.83 7.72 2.45
N VAL A 37 4.66 6.40 2.50
CA VAL A 37 4.50 5.56 1.31
C VAL A 37 3.07 5.06 1.27
N LEU A 38 2.43 5.19 0.12
CA LEU A 38 1.15 4.55 -0.16
C LEU A 38 1.39 3.44 -1.16
N THR A 39 0.89 2.26 -0.85
CA THR A 39 0.97 1.11 -1.74
C THR A 39 -0.35 0.36 -1.70
N GLY A 40 -0.52 -0.59 -2.58
CA GLY A 40 -1.77 -1.33 -2.60
C GLY A 40 -1.72 -2.63 -3.39
N GLU A 41 -2.77 -3.38 -3.22
CA GLU A 41 -3.04 -4.58 -3.99
C GLU A 41 -4.54 -4.87 -3.95
N GLY A 42 -5.00 -5.77 -4.82
CA GLY A 42 -6.43 -6.07 -4.90
C GLY A 42 -6.97 -6.71 -3.63
N ARG A 43 -6.20 -7.58 -3.02
CA ARG A 43 -6.58 -8.26 -1.78
C ARG A 43 -5.34 -8.54 -0.96
N ILE A 44 -5.40 -8.21 0.33
CA ILE A 44 -4.37 -8.61 1.26
C ILE A 44 -4.86 -9.83 2.06
N ASP A 45 -4.07 -10.88 2.10
CA ASP A 45 -4.38 -12.14 2.75
C ASP A 45 -3.10 -12.76 3.33
N PRO A 46 -3.20 -13.91 4.03
CA PRO A 46 -2.00 -14.52 4.60
C PRO A 46 -0.90 -14.85 3.59
N GLN A 47 -1.24 -15.09 2.32
CA GLN A 47 -0.24 -15.32 1.29
C GLN A 47 0.55 -14.05 0.96
N SER A 48 -0.04 -12.88 1.15
CA SER A 48 0.62 -11.60 0.92
C SER A 48 1.85 -11.44 1.81
N MET A 49 1.85 -12.10 2.97
CA MET A 49 2.95 -12.02 3.94
C MET A 49 4.25 -12.63 3.41
N ARG A 50 4.20 -13.37 2.33
CA ARG A 50 5.37 -14.02 1.72
C ARG A 50 6.19 -13.09 0.83
N GLY A 51 6.05 -11.80 0.99
CA GLY A 51 6.87 -10.83 0.25
C GLY A 51 6.25 -10.35 -1.05
N LYS A 52 4.93 -10.35 -1.15
CA LYS A 52 4.26 -9.72 -2.28
C LYS A 52 4.39 -8.20 -2.20
N THR A 53 3.85 -7.49 -3.17
CA THR A 53 4.10 -6.07 -3.39
C THR A 53 3.98 -5.21 -2.13
N VAL A 54 2.86 -5.30 -1.42
CA VAL A 54 2.64 -4.48 -0.23
C VAL A 54 3.70 -4.74 0.84
N ILE A 55 3.94 -6.00 1.13
CA ILE A 55 4.90 -6.38 2.18
C ILE A 55 6.33 -6.04 1.77
N GLY A 56 6.68 -6.27 0.51
CA GLY A 56 8.02 -5.93 0.01
C GLY A 56 8.29 -4.43 0.11
N VAL A 57 7.34 -3.61 -0.31
CA VAL A 57 7.46 -2.15 -0.22
C VAL A 57 7.54 -1.70 1.24
N ALA A 58 6.63 -2.20 2.07
CA ALA A 58 6.56 -1.79 3.48
C ALA A 58 7.82 -2.16 4.25
N ARG A 59 8.36 -3.35 3.99
CA ARG A 59 9.57 -3.81 4.66
C ARG A 59 10.75 -2.89 4.36
N ARG A 60 10.93 -2.53 3.10
CA ARG A 60 12.03 -1.65 2.71
C ARG A 60 11.83 -0.22 3.18
N ALA A 61 10.62 0.29 3.11
CA ALA A 61 10.31 1.62 3.63
C ALA A 61 10.53 1.70 5.14
N SER A 62 10.13 0.66 5.86
CA SER A 62 10.32 0.59 7.31
C SER A 62 11.79 0.67 7.71
N LYS A 63 12.68 0.02 6.94
CA LYS A 63 14.12 0.09 7.19
C LYS A 63 14.66 1.51 7.03
N CYS A 64 14.02 2.32 6.24
CA CYS A 64 14.38 3.72 6.05
C CYS A 64 13.61 4.67 6.99
N GLY A 65 12.81 4.14 7.90
CA GLY A 65 12.05 4.94 8.85
C GLY A 65 10.83 5.62 8.24
N VAL A 66 10.37 5.19 7.06
CA VAL A 66 9.22 5.79 6.39
C VAL A 66 7.99 4.90 6.58
N PRO A 67 6.90 5.41 7.14
CA PRO A 67 5.69 4.62 7.32
C PRO A 67 5.03 4.28 5.99
N THR A 68 4.38 3.12 5.94
CA THR A 68 3.67 2.65 4.75
C THR A 68 2.21 2.37 5.09
N ILE A 69 1.32 2.95 4.31
CA ILE A 69 -0.11 2.67 4.38
C ILE A 69 -0.51 1.87 3.15
N ALA A 70 -1.14 0.74 3.37
CA ALA A 70 -1.66 -0.09 2.29
C ALA A 70 -3.12 0.24 2.03
N VAL A 71 -3.45 0.46 0.76
CA VAL A 71 -4.81 0.70 0.30
C VAL A 71 -5.20 -0.49 -0.58
N VAL A 72 -6.15 -1.27 -0.14
CA VAL A 72 -6.45 -2.56 -0.78
C VAL A 72 -7.94 -2.67 -1.11
N GLY A 73 -8.26 -3.59 -2.00
CA GLY A 73 -9.66 -3.88 -2.30
C GLY A 73 -10.32 -4.65 -1.16
N ASP A 74 -9.77 -5.82 -0.83
CA ASP A 74 -10.29 -6.67 0.23
C ASP A 74 -9.23 -6.94 1.29
N ILE A 75 -9.68 -7.05 2.53
CA ILE A 75 -8.83 -7.43 3.66
C ILE A 75 -9.32 -8.77 4.18
N ALA A 76 -8.50 -9.80 4.09
CA ALA A 76 -8.82 -11.11 4.66
C ALA A 76 -8.48 -11.13 6.14
N ASP A 77 -9.03 -12.12 6.84
CA ASP A 77 -8.62 -12.39 8.22
C ASP A 77 -7.20 -12.94 8.26
N GLY A 78 -6.55 -12.84 9.38
CA GLY A 78 -5.23 -13.44 9.59
C GLY A 78 -4.08 -12.65 8.97
N ILE A 79 -4.22 -11.34 8.84
CA ILE A 79 -3.20 -10.48 8.22
C ILE A 79 -2.43 -9.63 9.25
N GLU A 80 -2.60 -9.90 10.52
CA GLU A 80 -2.03 -9.07 11.59
C GLU A 80 -0.51 -9.03 11.56
N SER A 81 0.13 -10.08 11.04
CA SER A 81 1.58 -10.09 10.90
C SER A 81 2.10 -9.03 9.93
N ALA A 82 1.24 -8.48 9.08
CA ALA A 82 1.63 -7.39 8.18
C ALA A 82 2.21 -6.20 8.95
N TYR A 83 1.67 -5.92 10.12
CA TYR A 83 2.14 -4.80 10.94
C TYR A 83 3.56 -5.05 11.45
N ASP A 84 3.88 -6.28 11.79
CA ASP A 84 5.24 -6.64 12.22
C ASP A 84 6.23 -6.59 11.05
N LEU A 85 5.74 -6.74 9.83
CA LEU A 85 6.56 -6.74 8.62
C LEU A 85 6.76 -5.33 8.04
N GLY A 86 6.22 -4.30 8.68
CA GLY A 86 6.48 -2.92 8.30
C GLY A 86 5.29 -2.12 7.81
N VAL A 87 4.11 -2.73 7.70
CA VAL A 87 2.91 -2.00 7.31
C VAL A 87 2.38 -1.21 8.49
N SER A 88 2.19 0.08 8.33
CA SER A 88 1.72 0.96 9.40
C SER A 88 0.20 0.93 9.57
N ALA A 89 -0.52 0.85 8.47
CA ALA A 89 -1.99 0.78 8.49
C ALA A 89 -2.50 0.19 7.18
N ILE A 90 -3.68 -0.40 7.22
CA ILE A 90 -4.31 -1.01 6.05
C ILE A 90 -5.74 -0.49 5.95
N PHE A 91 -6.11 -0.01 4.76
CA PHE A 91 -7.45 0.49 4.49
C PHE A 91 -8.04 -0.22 3.29
N SER A 92 -9.30 -0.62 3.41
CA SER A 92 -10.06 -1.11 2.26
C SER A 92 -10.70 0.08 1.53
N ILE A 93 -10.76 0.00 0.21
CA ILE A 93 -11.48 0.99 -0.59
C ILE A 93 -12.98 0.75 -0.61
N ASN A 94 -13.45 -0.35 -0.02
CA ASN A 94 -14.88 -0.69 0.01
C ASN A 94 -15.58 0.15 1.07
N ARG A 95 -16.07 1.31 0.68
CA ARG A 95 -16.69 2.28 1.59
C ARG A 95 -18.14 1.96 1.90
N VAL A 96 -18.79 1.20 1.05
CA VAL A 96 -20.21 0.85 1.17
C VAL A 96 -20.34 -0.65 1.00
N ALA A 97 -21.13 -1.26 1.87
CA ALA A 97 -21.42 -2.69 1.75
C ALA A 97 -22.37 -2.90 0.58
N MET A 98 -21.92 -3.66 -0.40
CA MET A 98 -22.73 -3.99 -1.57
C MET A 98 -22.15 -5.22 -2.26
N GLU A 99 -22.89 -5.71 -3.25
CA GLU A 99 -22.44 -6.86 -4.03
C GLU A 99 -21.12 -6.57 -4.76
N ARG A 100 -20.29 -7.60 -4.88
CA ARG A 100 -18.96 -7.50 -5.51
C ARG A 100 -19.01 -6.88 -6.91
N LYS A 101 -20.03 -7.19 -7.70
CA LYS A 101 -20.18 -6.62 -9.04
C LYS A 101 -20.29 -5.10 -9.03
N LEU A 102 -21.03 -4.58 -8.06
CA LEU A 102 -21.24 -3.14 -7.92
C LEU A 102 -20.01 -2.44 -7.35
N ILE A 103 -19.30 -3.11 -6.46
CA ILE A 103 -18.05 -2.60 -5.89
C ILE A 103 -17.04 -2.32 -6.99
N LYS A 104 -16.91 -3.23 -7.96
CA LYS A 104 -15.97 -3.04 -9.06
C LYS A 104 -16.25 -1.79 -9.89
N LEU A 105 -17.52 -1.45 -10.07
CA LEU A 105 -17.90 -0.25 -10.82
C LEU A 105 -17.51 1.04 -10.10
N ARG A 106 -17.34 0.98 -8.79
CA ARG A 106 -17.00 2.11 -7.95
C ARG A 106 -15.52 2.17 -7.58
N ALA A 107 -14.72 1.18 -7.97
CA ALA A 107 -13.36 1.01 -7.45
C ALA A 107 -12.51 2.27 -7.59
N LYS A 108 -12.56 2.93 -8.74
CA LYS A 108 -11.75 4.13 -8.97
C LYS A 108 -12.16 5.27 -8.04
N SER A 109 -13.44 5.58 -7.97
CA SER A 109 -13.91 6.69 -7.13
C SER A 109 -13.75 6.38 -5.64
N ASP A 110 -13.95 5.13 -5.24
CA ASP A 110 -13.77 4.71 -3.86
C ASP A 110 -12.29 4.75 -3.45
N MET A 111 -11.39 4.37 -4.35
CA MET A 111 -9.97 4.50 -4.10
C MET A 111 -9.57 5.97 -3.91
N GLU A 112 -10.00 6.85 -4.79
CA GLU A 112 -9.72 8.28 -4.70
C GLU A 112 -10.21 8.86 -3.37
N ALA A 113 -11.43 8.53 -2.98
CA ALA A 113 -12.01 9.00 -1.73
C ALA A 113 -11.28 8.45 -0.50
N THR A 114 -10.87 7.19 -0.56
CA THR A 114 -10.13 6.56 0.54
C THR A 114 -8.77 7.21 0.72
N VAL A 115 -8.03 7.40 -0.37
CA VAL A 115 -6.72 8.05 -0.33
C VAL A 115 -6.86 9.49 0.17
N GLU A 116 -7.85 10.22 -0.31
CA GLU A 116 -8.11 11.58 0.17
C GLU A 116 -8.34 11.61 1.67
N ASN A 117 -9.15 10.70 2.20
CA ASN A 117 -9.40 10.63 3.64
C ASN A 117 -8.13 10.31 4.43
N ILE A 118 -7.30 9.41 3.92
CA ILE A 118 -6.03 9.08 4.56
C ILE A 118 -5.15 10.34 4.65
N ILE A 119 -5.03 11.07 3.56
CA ILE A 119 -4.20 12.28 3.53
C ILE A 119 -4.77 13.36 4.45
N ARG A 120 -6.10 13.50 4.50
CA ARG A 120 -6.74 14.43 5.44
C ARG A 120 -6.40 14.07 6.89
N ALA A 121 -6.44 12.78 7.23
CA ALA A 121 -6.12 12.32 8.57
C ALA A 121 -4.66 12.58 8.92
N VAL A 122 -3.75 12.30 7.99
CA VAL A 122 -2.31 12.54 8.19
C VAL A 122 -2.04 14.02 8.43
N LYS A 123 -2.64 14.89 7.64
CA LYS A 123 -2.48 16.34 7.81
C LYS A 123 -3.06 16.84 9.11
N ALA A 124 -4.18 16.26 9.54
CA ALA A 124 -4.85 16.69 10.78
C ALA A 124 -4.02 16.43 12.02
N VAL A 125 -3.21 15.37 12.03
CA VAL A 125 -2.35 15.06 13.19
C VAL A 125 -0.99 15.73 13.12
N LYS A 126 -0.69 16.43 12.05
CA LYS A 126 0.53 17.24 11.89
C LYS A 126 1.82 16.46 12.19
N LEU A 127 1.94 15.34 11.57
CA LEU A 127 3.17 14.55 11.69
C LEU A 127 4.33 15.18 10.93
#